data_e866ed3d10f49309292e1cf9dd81c042
#
_entry.id   e866ed3d10f49309292e1cf9dd81c042
#
_cell.length_a   1.000
_cell.length_b   1.000
_cell.length_c   1.000
_cell.angle_alpha   90.00
_cell.angle_beta   90.00
_cell.angle_gamma   90.00
#
_symmetry.space_group_name_H-M   'P 1'
#
loop_
_entity.id
_entity.type
_entity.pdbx_description
1 polymer ?
#
loop_
_entity_poly.entity_id
_entity_poly.type
_entity_poly.pdbx_seq_one_letter_code
_entity_poly.pdbx_strand_id
1 'polypeptide(L)'
;MADHRAASSPFDDDVSTEPTRYLGAAKDLLERLESQSAAVAEVSRLCADAIAADGLVHLFGTGHSRIPVEEMFPRYGSYPGFHPIVELSMTFHTQVVGANGQRQAMFIERVEGLAEAILANFELEPPDVMIVFSAGGGTAVPIEIAQGAKARGLTVVAVTSLAQAEVGEGPRLRDHADLVLDLCTPVGDALVELDGLETPVGPGSTIAAVALVNEIKVQTAALLLERGTLPPVLTSPALVGAEESKRLFDAAYAEHARRAGAALRVSGGAAGGEPAG
;
A
#
# COMPACT_ATOMS: atom_id res chain seq x y z
N MET A 1 27.33 22.97 -53.10
CA MET A 1 26.93 21.62 -52.58
C MET A 1 27.83 21.37 -51.39
N ALA A 2 27.35 21.60 -50.17
CA ALA A 2 28.08 21.34 -48.95
C ALA A 2 27.55 20.03 -48.36
N ASP A 3 28.47 19.08 -48.25
CA ASP A 3 28.26 17.73 -47.73
C ASP A 3 28.10 17.80 -46.21
N HIS A 4 26.85 17.72 -45.70
CA HIS A 4 26.57 17.59 -44.30
C HIS A 4 26.69 16.08 -43.90
N ARG A 5 27.90 15.67 -43.56
CA ARG A 5 28.07 14.44 -42.78
C ARG A 5 27.47 14.65 -41.40
N ALA A 6 26.38 13.93 -41.12
CA ALA A 6 25.86 13.84 -39.78
C ALA A 6 26.94 13.26 -38.85
N ALA A 7 27.28 14.00 -37.79
CA ALA A 7 28.14 13.50 -36.73
C ALA A 7 27.38 12.38 -35.99
N SER A 8 27.99 11.21 -35.92
CA SER A 8 27.50 10.10 -35.10
C SER A 8 27.46 10.54 -33.62
N SER A 9 26.34 10.29 -32.97
CA SER A 9 26.17 10.54 -31.53
C SER A 9 27.22 9.77 -30.72
N PRO A 10 27.89 10.37 -29.73
CA PRO A 10 28.82 9.67 -28.86
C PRO A 10 28.13 8.63 -27.93
N PHE A 11 26.84 8.41 -28.08
CA PHE A 11 26.04 7.42 -27.36
C PHE A 11 25.69 6.16 -28.18
N ASP A 12 26.25 6.03 -29.44
CA ASP A 12 26.00 4.87 -30.29
C ASP A 12 26.95 3.69 -30.04
N ASP A 13 27.90 3.81 -29.10
CA ASP A 13 28.79 2.72 -28.73
C ASP A 13 28.12 1.84 -27.63
N ASP A 14 27.57 0.72 -28.10
CA ASP A 14 27.35 -0.52 -27.36
C ASP A 14 26.66 -0.41 -26.00
N VAL A 15 25.46 0.12 -25.96
CA VAL A 15 24.50 -0.29 -24.93
C VAL A 15 24.25 -1.76 -25.19
N SER A 16 24.92 -2.62 -24.42
CA SER A 16 24.76 -4.09 -24.49
C SER A 16 23.26 -4.38 -24.58
N THR A 17 22.84 -4.96 -25.68
CA THR A 17 21.49 -5.46 -25.93
C THR A 17 21.17 -6.67 -25.03
N GLU A 18 21.68 -6.70 -23.80
CA GLU A 18 21.23 -7.62 -22.78
C GLU A 18 19.76 -7.33 -22.51
N PRO A 19 18.87 -8.29 -22.76
CA PRO A 19 17.44 -8.04 -22.62
C PRO A 19 17.14 -7.67 -21.18
N THR A 20 16.48 -6.55 -21.01
CA THR A 20 15.70 -6.06 -19.84
C THR A 20 15.72 -7.00 -18.63
N ARG A 21 16.91 -7.18 -18.00
CA ARG A 21 17.10 -8.10 -16.85
C ARG A 21 16.08 -7.84 -15.74
N TYR A 22 15.83 -6.58 -15.43
CA TYR A 22 14.85 -6.22 -14.40
C TYR A 22 13.41 -6.58 -14.81
N LEU A 23 13.01 -6.31 -16.06
CA LEU A 23 11.65 -6.65 -16.51
C LEU A 23 11.43 -8.17 -16.57
N GLY A 24 12.47 -8.95 -16.90
CA GLY A 24 12.42 -10.40 -16.81
C GLY A 24 12.21 -10.88 -15.37
N ALA A 25 13.05 -10.41 -14.45
CA ALA A 25 12.93 -10.73 -13.04
C ALA A 25 11.60 -10.27 -12.42
N ALA A 26 11.10 -9.11 -12.83
CA ALA A 26 9.79 -8.63 -12.41
C ALA A 26 8.64 -9.50 -12.93
N LYS A 27 8.73 -10.01 -14.16
CA LYS A 27 7.75 -10.95 -14.70
C LYS A 27 7.75 -12.25 -13.89
N ASP A 28 8.92 -12.81 -13.62
CA ASP A 28 9.04 -14.02 -12.79
C ASP A 28 8.52 -13.80 -11.36
N LEU A 29 8.70 -12.58 -10.82
CA LEU A 29 8.12 -12.18 -9.53
C LEU A 29 6.59 -12.18 -9.58
N LEU A 30 5.99 -11.59 -10.61
CA LEU A 30 4.53 -11.57 -10.79
C LEU A 30 3.96 -12.99 -10.94
N GLU A 31 4.63 -13.89 -11.68
CA GLU A 31 4.24 -15.29 -11.80
C GLU A 31 4.26 -16.01 -10.43
N ARG A 32 5.23 -15.69 -9.56
CA ARG A 32 5.26 -16.22 -8.18
C ARG A 32 4.08 -15.72 -7.34
N LEU A 33 3.65 -14.47 -7.52
CA LEU A 33 2.48 -13.93 -6.81
C LEU A 33 1.18 -14.70 -7.14
N GLU A 34 1.04 -15.24 -8.35
CA GLU A 34 -0.12 -16.04 -8.75
C GLU A 34 -0.31 -17.31 -7.89
N SER A 35 0.78 -17.83 -7.31
CA SER A 35 0.74 -19.03 -6.45
C SER A 35 -0.08 -18.84 -5.16
N GLN A 36 -0.33 -17.59 -4.75
CA GLN A 36 -1.13 -17.25 -3.56
C GLN A 36 -2.54 -16.74 -3.89
N SER A 37 -3.08 -17.09 -5.07
CA SER A 37 -4.41 -16.67 -5.53
C SER A 37 -5.53 -16.96 -4.52
N ALA A 38 -5.45 -18.06 -3.78
CA ALA A 38 -6.44 -18.39 -2.74
C ALA A 38 -6.39 -17.40 -1.55
N ALA A 39 -5.20 -16.99 -1.12
CA ALA A 39 -5.04 -16.00 -0.05
C ALA A 39 -5.50 -14.61 -0.53
N VAL A 40 -5.20 -14.25 -1.77
CA VAL A 40 -5.68 -13.00 -2.40
C VAL A 40 -7.20 -12.98 -2.47
N ALA A 41 -7.83 -14.10 -2.87
CA ALA A 41 -9.29 -14.22 -2.92
C ALA A 41 -9.93 -14.07 -1.52
N GLU A 42 -9.31 -14.63 -0.49
CA GLU A 42 -9.79 -14.48 0.90
C GLU A 42 -9.68 -13.04 1.38
N VAL A 43 -8.55 -12.36 1.13
CA VAL A 43 -8.40 -10.93 1.44
C VAL A 43 -9.42 -10.09 0.68
N SER A 44 -9.65 -10.39 -0.60
CA SER A 44 -10.63 -9.68 -1.43
C SER A 44 -12.06 -9.86 -0.90
N ARG A 45 -12.40 -11.04 -0.40
CA ARG A 45 -13.68 -11.32 0.24
C ARG A 45 -13.85 -10.50 1.52
N LEU A 46 -12.83 -10.45 2.39
CA LEU A 46 -12.85 -9.62 3.60
C LEU A 46 -13.04 -8.13 3.28
N CYS A 47 -12.32 -7.63 2.26
CA CYS A 47 -12.50 -6.26 1.80
C CYS A 47 -13.93 -6.00 1.30
N ALA A 48 -14.49 -6.93 0.51
CA ALA A 48 -15.86 -6.82 0.01
C ALA A 48 -16.89 -6.88 1.14
N ASP A 49 -16.69 -7.74 2.14
CA ASP A 49 -17.57 -7.85 3.30
C ASP A 49 -17.57 -6.56 4.12
N ALA A 50 -16.39 -5.99 4.40
CA ALA A 50 -16.27 -4.71 5.10
C ALA A 50 -16.95 -3.57 4.34
N ILE A 51 -16.65 -3.42 3.05
CA ILE A 51 -17.20 -2.33 2.22
C ILE A 51 -18.71 -2.47 2.04
N ALA A 52 -19.24 -3.70 1.85
CA ALA A 52 -20.67 -3.96 1.72
C ALA A 52 -21.43 -3.69 3.03
N ALA A 53 -20.78 -3.84 4.16
CA ALA A 53 -21.32 -3.53 5.49
C ALA A 53 -21.12 -2.07 5.91
N ASP A 54 -20.78 -1.19 4.98
CA ASP A 54 -20.52 0.25 5.19
C ASP A 54 -19.22 0.56 5.98
N GLY A 55 -18.39 -0.44 6.22
CA GLY A 55 -17.07 -0.30 6.84
C GLY A 55 -15.98 0.16 5.88
N LEU A 56 -14.74 0.14 6.37
CA LEU A 56 -13.53 0.55 5.66
C LEU A 56 -12.45 -0.53 5.67
N VAL A 57 -11.67 -0.54 4.61
CA VAL A 57 -10.38 -1.21 4.55
C VAL A 57 -9.30 -0.18 4.79
N HIS A 58 -8.75 -0.15 6.00
CA HIS A 58 -7.67 0.74 6.38
C HIS A 58 -6.35 0.22 5.84
N LEU A 59 -5.50 1.12 5.35
CA LEU A 59 -4.24 0.80 4.71
C LEU A 59 -3.13 1.58 5.40
N PHE A 60 -2.04 0.90 5.77
CA PHE A 60 -0.90 1.53 6.40
C PHE A 60 0.42 1.02 5.81
N GLY A 61 1.36 1.93 5.58
CA GLY A 61 2.71 1.60 5.14
C GLY A 61 3.66 2.77 5.33
N THR A 62 4.93 2.49 5.60
CA THR A 62 5.99 3.49 5.82
C THR A 62 7.00 3.48 4.69
N GLY A 63 7.69 4.59 4.44
CA GLY A 63 8.68 4.69 3.37
C GLY A 63 8.09 4.30 2.01
N HIS A 64 8.75 3.46 1.25
CA HIS A 64 8.26 2.97 -0.04
C HIS A 64 7.03 2.04 0.10
N SER A 65 6.82 1.43 1.26
CA SER A 65 5.62 0.62 1.51
C SER A 65 4.31 1.44 1.53
N ARG A 66 4.38 2.79 1.50
CA ARG A 66 3.21 3.66 1.30
C ARG A 66 2.66 3.61 -0.14
N ILE A 67 3.49 3.24 -1.14
CA ILE A 67 3.10 3.29 -2.56
C ILE A 67 1.84 2.45 -2.83
N PRO A 68 1.72 1.19 -2.40
CA PRO A 68 0.48 0.44 -2.54
C PRO A 68 -0.71 1.05 -1.77
N VAL A 69 -0.47 1.80 -0.69
CA VAL A 69 -1.53 2.54 0.02
C VAL A 69 -2.12 3.63 -0.86
N GLU A 70 -1.27 4.43 -1.53
CA GLU A 70 -1.69 5.47 -2.46
C GLU A 70 -2.31 4.89 -3.75
N GLU A 71 -1.90 3.69 -4.16
CA GLU A 71 -2.44 3.00 -5.34
C GLU A 71 -3.90 2.58 -5.18
N MET A 72 -4.37 2.35 -3.96
CA MET A 72 -5.72 1.84 -3.74
C MET A 72 -6.80 2.89 -3.99
N PHE A 73 -6.68 4.11 -3.44
CA PHE A 73 -7.63 5.21 -3.60
C PHE A 73 -6.98 6.55 -3.17
N PRO A 74 -7.25 7.69 -3.82
CA PRO A 74 -8.12 7.87 -4.99
C PRO A 74 -7.32 7.87 -6.31
N ARG A 75 -7.80 7.17 -7.31
CA ARG A 75 -7.31 7.26 -8.70
C ARG A 75 -8.36 6.73 -9.69
N TYR A 76 -8.20 7.00 -10.99
CA TYR A 76 -9.06 6.39 -12.01
C TYR A 76 -8.97 4.86 -11.98
N GLY A 77 -10.12 4.20 -12.07
CA GLY A 77 -10.24 2.75 -11.93
C GLY A 77 -10.33 2.26 -10.49
N SER A 78 -10.39 3.17 -9.50
CA SER A 78 -10.65 2.82 -8.10
C SER A 78 -12.00 3.35 -7.61
N TYR A 79 -12.42 2.91 -6.44
CA TYR A 79 -13.70 3.22 -5.82
C TYR A 79 -13.54 3.38 -4.30
N PRO A 80 -14.45 4.08 -3.61
CA PRO A 80 -14.44 4.24 -2.16
C PRO A 80 -14.55 2.92 -1.38
N GLY A 81 -14.07 2.93 -0.17
CA GLY A 81 -14.04 1.79 0.75
C GLY A 81 -12.62 1.52 1.28
N PHE A 82 -11.61 2.04 0.59
CA PHE A 82 -10.22 1.98 1.02
C PHE A 82 -9.82 3.30 1.68
N HIS A 83 -9.24 3.21 2.88
CA HIS A 83 -8.88 4.38 3.69
C HIS A 83 -7.39 4.38 4.03
N PRO A 84 -6.58 5.25 3.42
CA PRO A 84 -5.18 5.37 3.76
C PRO A 84 -5.02 6.02 5.14
N ILE A 85 -4.30 5.37 6.04
CA ILE A 85 -3.80 5.98 7.27
C ILE A 85 -2.39 6.48 6.98
N VAL A 86 -2.24 7.80 6.95
CA VAL A 86 -1.02 8.47 6.51
C VAL A 86 -0.42 9.28 7.65
N GLU A 87 0.81 8.97 7.99
CA GLU A 87 1.63 9.78 8.88
C GLU A 87 2.70 10.50 8.03
N LEU A 88 2.74 11.84 8.14
CA LEU A 88 3.47 12.68 7.19
C LEU A 88 4.98 12.35 7.13
N SER A 89 5.64 12.23 8.26
CA SER A 89 7.09 12.02 8.32
C SER A 89 7.53 10.63 7.89
N MET A 90 6.67 9.64 7.99
CA MET A 90 6.93 8.27 7.52
C MET A 90 6.43 8.01 6.09
N THR A 91 5.51 8.82 5.60
CA THR A 91 4.87 8.62 4.29
C THR A 91 5.41 9.58 3.23
N PHE A 92 5.46 10.86 3.54
CA PHE A 92 5.89 11.92 2.61
C PHE A 92 7.28 12.47 2.90
N HIS A 93 8.14 11.70 3.52
CA HIS A 93 9.45 12.11 3.98
C HIS A 93 10.34 12.69 2.86
N THR A 94 10.30 12.13 1.67
CA THR A 94 11.11 12.61 0.54
C THR A 94 10.60 13.95 0.02
N GLN A 95 9.29 14.15 -0.04
CA GLN A 95 8.67 15.39 -0.49
C GLN A 95 8.84 16.55 0.51
N VAL A 96 8.95 16.23 1.80
CA VAL A 96 9.09 17.25 2.87
C VAL A 96 10.54 17.62 3.13
N VAL A 97 11.46 16.64 3.21
CA VAL A 97 12.84 16.86 3.64
C VAL A 97 13.89 16.44 2.59
N GLY A 98 13.47 16.11 1.37
CA GLY A 98 14.35 15.73 0.26
C GLY A 98 15.05 14.39 0.49
N ALA A 99 16.24 14.23 -0.10
CA ALA A 99 16.99 12.97 -0.07
C ALA A 99 17.36 12.47 1.34
N ASN A 100 17.39 13.33 2.35
CA ASN A 100 17.67 12.95 3.73
C ASN A 100 16.45 12.36 4.45
N GLY A 101 15.24 12.49 3.89
CA GLY A 101 14.00 12.03 4.52
C GLY A 101 13.95 10.53 4.77
N GLN A 102 14.63 9.73 3.97
CA GLN A 102 14.70 8.29 4.16
C GLN A 102 15.28 7.90 5.53
N ARG A 103 16.35 8.55 5.98
CA ARG A 103 16.93 8.27 7.31
C ARG A 103 15.99 8.63 8.44
N GLN A 104 15.26 9.73 8.30
CA GLN A 104 14.26 10.17 9.26
C GLN A 104 13.10 9.15 9.35
N ALA A 105 12.55 8.75 8.22
CA ALA A 105 11.49 7.74 8.18
C ALA A 105 11.93 6.40 8.79
N MET A 106 13.13 5.93 8.47
CA MET A 106 13.73 4.73 9.05
C MET A 106 13.97 4.81 10.56
N PHE A 107 14.18 6.01 11.09
CA PHE A 107 14.28 6.25 12.53
C PHE A 107 12.90 6.21 13.18
N ILE A 108 11.96 6.98 12.64
CA ILE A 108 10.62 7.17 13.22
C ILE A 108 9.82 5.85 13.22
N GLU A 109 9.93 5.02 12.20
CA GLU A 109 9.23 3.73 12.14
C GLU A 109 9.71 2.71 13.19
N ARG A 110 10.77 3.04 13.96
CA ARG A 110 11.27 2.25 15.08
C ARG A 110 10.87 2.80 16.44
N VAL A 111 10.14 3.91 16.49
CA VAL A 111 9.70 4.54 17.73
C VAL A 111 8.51 3.77 18.29
N GLU A 112 8.72 3.04 19.37
CA GLU A 112 7.68 2.30 20.06
C GLU A 112 6.60 3.25 20.62
N GLY A 113 5.34 2.83 20.57
CA GLY A 113 4.18 3.59 21.02
C GLY A 113 3.65 4.61 20.01
N LEU A 114 4.38 4.91 18.93
CA LEU A 114 3.90 5.86 17.91
C LEU A 114 2.65 5.36 17.20
N ALA A 115 2.55 4.05 16.97
CA ALA A 115 1.39 3.45 16.32
C ALA A 115 0.09 3.72 17.09
N GLU A 116 0.11 3.62 18.41
CA GLU A 116 -1.08 3.91 19.22
C GLU A 116 -1.47 5.40 19.14
N ALA A 117 -0.51 6.30 19.11
CA ALA A 117 -0.78 7.72 18.89
C ALA A 117 -1.43 8.00 17.53
N ILE A 118 -1.05 7.24 16.49
CA ILE A 118 -1.66 7.31 15.16
C ILE A 118 -3.09 6.75 15.21
N LEU A 119 -3.25 5.52 15.73
CA LEU A 119 -4.55 4.82 15.77
C LEU A 119 -5.58 5.53 16.66
N ALA A 120 -5.14 6.27 17.67
CA ALA A 120 -6.02 7.04 18.55
C ALA A 120 -6.83 8.15 17.84
N ASN A 121 -6.44 8.51 16.61
CA ASN A 121 -7.18 9.47 15.79
C ASN A 121 -8.42 8.87 15.09
N PHE A 122 -8.59 7.54 15.15
CA PHE A 122 -9.61 6.84 14.37
C PHE A 122 -10.53 6.01 15.27
N GLU A 123 -11.80 5.96 14.91
CA GLU A 123 -12.76 4.96 15.36
C GLU A 123 -12.58 3.73 14.48
N LEU A 124 -11.91 2.72 15.01
CA LEU A 124 -11.62 1.46 14.33
C LEU A 124 -12.42 0.36 15.00
N GLU A 125 -13.36 -0.23 14.28
CA GLU A 125 -14.25 -1.27 14.80
C GLU A 125 -14.66 -2.27 13.72
N PRO A 126 -15.05 -3.49 14.07
CA PRO A 126 -15.64 -4.42 13.09
C PRO A 126 -16.86 -3.79 12.39
N PRO A 127 -17.04 -4.00 11.07
CA PRO A 127 -16.37 -4.99 10.22
C PRO A 127 -15.10 -4.51 9.49
N ASP A 128 -14.46 -3.45 9.95
CA ASP A 128 -13.28 -2.90 9.29
C ASP A 128 -12.13 -3.92 9.17
N VAL A 129 -11.31 -3.74 8.16
CA VAL A 129 -10.10 -4.53 7.90
C VAL A 129 -8.88 -3.62 7.91
N MET A 130 -7.77 -4.08 8.46
CA MET A 130 -6.49 -3.40 8.42
C MET A 130 -5.50 -4.14 7.52
N ILE A 131 -4.99 -3.52 6.46
CA ILE A 131 -3.91 -4.06 5.63
C ILE A 131 -2.64 -3.27 5.92
N VAL A 132 -1.59 -3.95 6.39
CA VAL A 132 -0.31 -3.33 6.75
C VAL A 132 0.77 -3.80 5.79
N PHE A 133 1.46 -2.84 5.17
CA PHE A 133 2.54 -3.07 4.22
C PHE A 133 3.90 -2.80 4.89
N SER A 134 4.76 -3.80 4.90
CA SER A 134 6.15 -3.65 5.35
C SER A 134 7.02 -4.74 4.74
N ALA A 135 7.90 -4.41 3.79
CA ALA A 135 8.70 -5.39 3.08
C ALA A 135 9.54 -6.27 4.03
N GLY A 136 10.23 -5.67 4.98
CA GLY A 136 11.04 -6.39 5.98
C GLY A 136 10.25 -6.91 7.18
N GLY A 137 9.08 -6.32 7.47
CA GLY A 137 8.17 -6.70 8.54
C GLY A 137 8.70 -6.63 9.96
N GLY A 138 9.84 -5.97 10.22
CA GLY A 138 10.54 -6.01 11.50
C GLY A 138 10.65 -4.68 12.25
N THR A 139 9.98 -3.61 11.80
CA THR A 139 10.01 -2.31 12.47
C THR A 139 8.82 -2.13 13.40
N ALA A 140 9.01 -1.37 14.49
CA ALA A 140 8.04 -1.26 15.58
C ALA A 140 6.67 -0.75 15.09
N VAL A 141 6.62 0.36 14.36
CA VAL A 141 5.36 1.01 14.03
C VAL A 141 4.43 0.12 13.18
N PRO A 142 4.83 -0.52 12.07
CA PRO A 142 3.97 -1.46 11.36
C PRO A 142 3.49 -2.64 12.21
N ILE A 143 4.34 -3.16 13.10
CA ILE A 143 3.99 -4.26 14.01
C ILE A 143 2.91 -3.78 15.00
N GLU A 144 3.12 -2.65 15.64
CA GLU A 144 2.20 -2.08 16.62
C GLU A 144 0.88 -1.62 15.98
N ILE A 145 0.88 -1.15 14.71
CA ILE A 145 -0.36 -0.90 13.94
C ILE A 145 -1.18 -2.17 13.82
N ALA A 146 -0.54 -3.30 13.46
CA ALA A 146 -1.22 -4.58 13.37
C ALA A 146 -1.78 -5.03 14.73
N GLN A 147 -0.99 -4.92 15.80
CA GLN A 147 -1.40 -5.23 17.16
C GLN A 147 -2.55 -4.35 17.63
N GLY A 148 -2.45 -3.05 17.41
CA GLY A 148 -3.46 -2.07 17.81
C GLY A 148 -4.79 -2.22 17.05
N ALA A 149 -4.74 -2.55 15.76
CA ALA A 149 -5.92 -2.89 14.97
C ALA A 149 -6.59 -4.17 15.47
N LYS A 150 -5.79 -5.21 15.73
CA LYS A 150 -6.28 -6.48 16.26
C LYS A 150 -6.90 -6.33 17.65
N ALA A 151 -6.31 -5.51 18.53
CA ALA A 151 -6.86 -5.19 19.84
C ALA A 151 -8.22 -4.47 19.78
N ARG A 152 -8.51 -3.80 18.66
CA ARG A 152 -9.81 -3.16 18.36
C ARG A 152 -10.79 -4.09 17.64
N GLY A 153 -10.41 -5.34 17.41
CA GLY A 153 -11.28 -6.37 16.81
C GLY A 153 -11.26 -6.41 15.27
N LEU A 154 -10.36 -5.68 14.61
CA LEU A 154 -10.22 -5.72 13.17
C LEU A 154 -9.54 -7.01 12.72
N THR A 155 -9.91 -7.49 11.54
CA THR A 155 -9.09 -8.49 10.82
C THR A 155 -7.87 -7.81 10.24
N VAL A 156 -6.69 -8.38 10.48
CA VAL A 156 -5.40 -7.82 10.06
C VAL A 156 -4.78 -8.65 8.95
N VAL A 157 -4.40 -7.99 7.86
CA VAL A 157 -3.66 -8.57 6.74
C VAL A 157 -2.26 -7.96 6.70
N ALA A 158 -1.23 -8.79 6.71
CA ALA A 158 0.15 -8.38 6.49
C ALA A 158 0.55 -8.60 5.03
N VAL A 159 1.15 -7.59 4.41
CA VAL A 159 1.81 -7.70 3.10
C VAL A 159 3.30 -7.49 3.31
N THR A 160 4.08 -8.57 3.25
CA THR A 160 5.49 -8.59 3.65
C THR A 160 6.28 -9.63 2.85
N SER A 161 7.61 -9.52 2.79
CA SER A 161 8.45 -10.59 2.25
C SER A 161 8.70 -11.66 3.32
N LEU A 162 8.22 -12.87 3.10
CA LEU A 162 8.45 -13.98 4.02
C LEU A 162 9.94 -14.33 4.09
N ALA A 163 10.67 -14.27 2.97
CA ALA A 163 12.10 -14.52 2.94
C ALA A 163 12.87 -13.53 3.83
N GLN A 164 12.51 -12.24 3.80
CA GLN A 164 13.14 -11.24 4.67
C GLN A 164 12.74 -11.42 6.14
N ALA A 165 11.49 -11.80 6.39
CA ALA A 165 11.00 -12.02 7.75
C ALA A 165 11.68 -13.23 8.45
N GLU A 166 12.19 -14.19 7.70
CA GLU A 166 12.87 -15.38 8.24
C GLU A 166 14.31 -15.12 8.72
N VAL A 167 15.02 -14.21 8.07
CA VAL A 167 16.43 -13.95 8.40
C VAL A 167 16.64 -12.92 9.49
N GLY A 168 15.59 -12.26 9.95
CA GLY A 168 15.68 -11.25 10.98
C GLY A 168 15.34 -11.80 12.37
N GLU A 169 15.86 -11.14 13.41
CA GLU A 169 15.56 -11.46 14.81
C GLU A 169 14.37 -10.64 15.33
N GLY A 170 13.71 -11.14 16.39
CA GLY A 170 12.60 -10.48 17.06
C GLY A 170 11.24 -10.62 16.37
N PRO A 171 10.19 -9.93 16.89
CA PRO A 171 8.83 -10.03 16.38
C PRO A 171 8.72 -9.54 14.94
N ARG A 172 7.80 -10.13 14.19
CA ARG A 172 7.53 -9.79 12.80
C ARG A 172 6.07 -9.41 12.60
N LEU A 173 5.81 -8.56 11.63
CA LEU A 173 4.46 -8.16 11.25
C LEU A 173 3.56 -9.39 10.99
N ARG A 174 4.09 -10.43 10.32
CA ARG A 174 3.37 -11.67 10.04
C ARG A 174 2.84 -12.38 11.29
N ASP A 175 3.52 -12.22 12.42
CA ASP A 175 3.17 -12.90 13.68
C ASP A 175 1.93 -12.25 14.34
N HIS A 176 1.54 -11.08 13.88
CA HIS A 176 0.42 -10.28 14.41
C HIS A 176 -0.74 -10.13 13.41
N ALA A 177 -0.66 -10.79 12.25
CA ALA A 177 -1.70 -10.78 11.23
C ALA A 177 -2.56 -12.05 11.27
N ASP A 178 -3.78 -11.95 10.78
CA ASP A 178 -4.70 -13.09 10.58
C ASP A 178 -4.47 -13.74 9.21
N LEU A 179 -4.06 -12.92 8.22
CA LEU A 179 -3.68 -13.36 6.89
C LEU A 179 -2.36 -12.71 6.47
N VAL A 180 -1.57 -13.43 5.71
CA VAL A 180 -0.29 -12.93 5.17
C VAL A 180 -0.27 -13.11 3.67
N LEU A 181 0.05 -12.02 2.95
CA LEU A 181 0.39 -12.03 1.55
C LEU A 181 1.91 -11.83 1.40
N ASP A 182 2.55 -12.80 0.76
CA ASP A 182 3.98 -12.74 0.52
C ASP A 182 4.29 -11.86 -0.71
N LEU A 183 5.22 -10.93 -0.56
CA LEU A 183 5.75 -10.16 -1.68
C LEU A 183 6.61 -11.01 -2.63
N CYS A 184 6.98 -12.23 -2.23
CA CYS A 184 7.82 -13.15 -2.97
C CYS A 184 9.20 -12.56 -3.36
N THR A 185 9.64 -11.52 -2.66
CA THR A 185 10.93 -10.87 -2.92
C THR A 185 12.05 -11.54 -2.13
N PRO A 186 13.27 -11.57 -2.68
CA PRO A 186 14.42 -12.13 -1.98
C PRO A 186 14.82 -11.30 -0.76
N VAL A 187 15.71 -11.86 0.07
CA VAL A 187 16.39 -11.11 1.13
C VAL A 187 17.13 -9.93 0.50
N GLY A 188 16.92 -8.72 1.05
CA GLY A 188 17.50 -7.49 0.50
C GLY A 188 16.69 -6.85 -0.62
N ASP A 189 15.55 -7.44 -1.03
CA ASP A 189 14.57 -6.89 -1.98
C ASP A 189 15.01 -6.78 -3.45
N ALA A 190 16.30 -6.76 -3.74
CA ALA A 190 16.81 -6.53 -5.09
C ALA A 190 16.77 -7.80 -5.94
N LEU A 191 16.34 -7.66 -7.20
CA LEU A 191 15.99 -8.76 -8.10
C LEU A 191 17.13 -9.16 -9.07
N VAL A 192 18.11 -8.27 -9.32
CA VAL A 192 19.06 -8.44 -10.42
C VAL A 192 20.50 -8.42 -9.92
N GLU A 193 21.21 -9.51 -10.15
CA GLU A 193 22.66 -9.59 -9.98
C GLU A 193 23.37 -9.08 -11.24
N LEU A 194 24.42 -8.30 -11.05
CA LEU A 194 25.25 -7.77 -12.14
C LEU A 194 26.69 -8.21 -11.96
N ASP A 195 27.32 -8.64 -13.04
CA ASP A 195 28.72 -9.03 -13.02
C ASP A 195 29.61 -7.88 -12.55
N GLY A 196 30.47 -8.15 -11.57
CA GLY A 196 31.35 -7.15 -10.97
C GLY A 196 30.71 -6.28 -9.88
N LEU A 197 29.43 -6.50 -9.53
CA LEU A 197 28.79 -5.86 -8.39
C LEU A 197 28.56 -6.89 -7.27
N GLU A 198 28.98 -6.56 -6.04
CA GLU A 198 28.88 -7.49 -4.90
C GLU A 198 27.43 -7.69 -4.41
N THR A 199 26.55 -6.72 -4.66
CA THR A 199 25.16 -6.73 -4.20
C THR A 199 24.19 -6.58 -5.37
N PRO A 200 23.01 -7.25 -5.34
CA PRO A 200 22.00 -7.08 -6.38
C PRO A 200 21.40 -5.69 -6.39
N VAL A 201 20.76 -5.32 -7.50
CA VAL A 201 20.07 -4.04 -7.72
C VAL A 201 18.64 -4.27 -8.21
N GLY A 202 17.82 -3.22 -8.19
CA GLY A 202 16.45 -3.26 -8.69
C GLY A 202 15.47 -3.87 -7.68
N PRO A 203 14.84 -3.05 -6.80
CA PRO A 203 13.91 -3.54 -5.77
C PRO A 203 12.63 -4.12 -6.39
N GLY A 204 12.12 -5.20 -5.79
CA GLY A 204 10.95 -5.93 -6.23
C GLY A 204 9.69 -5.67 -5.41
N SER A 205 9.82 -5.30 -4.13
CA SER A 205 8.69 -5.21 -3.21
C SER A 205 7.60 -4.24 -3.65
N THR A 206 7.97 -3.10 -4.24
CA THR A 206 7.00 -2.11 -4.70
C THR A 206 6.14 -2.64 -5.86
N ILE A 207 6.76 -3.26 -6.88
CA ILE A 207 6.00 -3.81 -8.01
C ILE A 207 5.10 -4.97 -7.56
N ALA A 208 5.61 -5.84 -6.66
CA ALA A 208 4.82 -6.93 -6.08
C ALA A 208 3.61 -6.40 -5.28
N ALA A 209 3.83 -5.44 -4.39
CA ALA A 209 2.76 -4.86 -3.59
C ALA A 209 1.70 -4.15 -4.44
N VAL A 210 2.12 -3.38 -5.46
CA VAL A 210 1.20 -2.71 -6.39
C VAL A 210 0.40 -3.73 -7.22
N ALA A 211 1.01 -4.83 -7.65
CA ALA A 211 0.28 -5.89 -8.34
C ALA A 211 -0.76 -6.54 -7.42
N LEU A 212 -0.38 -6.92 -6.19
CA LEU A 212 -1.29 -7.52 -5.22
C LEU A 212 -2.49 -6.62 -4.88
N VAL A 213 -2.26 -5.33 -4.61
CA VAL A 213 -3.39 -4.43 -4.27
C VAL A 213 -4.32 -4.18 -5.44
N ASN A 214 -3.81 -4.16 -6.68
CA ASN A 214 -4.69 -4.06 -7.85
C ASN A 214 -5.48 -5.35 -8.08
N GLU A 215 -4.90 -6.52 -7.84
CA GLU A 215 -5.63 -7.79 -7.89
C GLU A 215 -6.73 -7.85 -6.82
N ILE A 216 -6.41 -7.49 -5.56
CA ILE A 216 -7.41 -7.38 -4.48
C ILE A 216 -8.52 -6.41 -4.87
N LYS A 217 -8.18 -5.24 -5.41
CA LYS A 217 -9.15 -4.22 -5.84
C LYS A 217 -10.11 -4.76 -6.91
N VAL A 218 -9.59 -5.47 -7.92
CA VAL A 218 -10.40 -6.05 -8.99
C VAL A 218 -11.32 -7.15 -8.47
N GLN A 219 -10.81 -8.09 -7.68
CA GLN A 219 -11.62 -9.16 -7.11
C GLN A 219 -12.67 -8.63 -6.12
N THR A 220 -12.30 -7.66 -5.29
CA THR A 220 -13.25 -6.98 -4.39
C THR A 220 -14.36 -6.29 -5.18
N ALA A 221 -14.03 -5.59 -6.28
CA ALA A 221 -15.02 -4.96 -7.15
C ALA A 221 -15.99 -5.98 -7.76
N ALA A 222 -15.49 -7.12 -8.22
CA ALA A 222 -16.32 -8.19 -8.77
C ALA A 222 -17.33 -8.70 -7.74
N LEU A 223 -16.88 -8.97 -6.50
CA LEU A 223 -17.74 -9.41 -5.41
C LEU A 223 -18.79 -8.35 -5.02
N LEU A 224 -18.40 -7.08 -4.96
CA LEU A 224 -19.32 -5.98 -4.67
C LEU A 224 -20.33 -5.76 -5.80
N LEU A 225 -19.91 -5.94 -7.06
CA LEU A 225 -20.80 -5.86 -8.21
C LEU A 225 -21.86 -6.97 -8.20
N GLU A 226 -21.46 -8.20 -7.91
CA GLU A 226 -22.38 -9.34 -7.75
C GLU A 226 -23.42 -9.09 -6.65
N ARG A 227 -23.04 -8.40 -5.59
CA ARG A 227 -23.93 -8.02 -4.47
C ARG A 227 -24.75 -6.76 -4.74
N GLY A 228 -24.50 -6.04 -5.83
CA GLY A 228 -25.13 -4.75 -6.13
C GLY A 228 -24.73 -3.61 -5.17
N THR A 229 -23.58 -3.71 -4.53
CA THR A 229 -23.06 -2.77 -3.52
C THR A 229 -21.77 -2.07 -3.93
N LEU A 230 -21.34 -2.20 -5.18
CA LEU A 230 -20.12 -1.55 -5.67
C LEU A 230 -20.28 -0.02 -5.63
N PRO A 231 -19.43 0.70 -4.88
CA PRO A 231 -19.43 2.15 -4.87
C PRO A 231 -19.11 2.77 -6.25
N PRO A 232 -19.38 4.07 -6.47
CA PRO A 232 -19.05 4.73 -7.73
C PRO A 232 -17.57 4.62 -8.07
N VAL A 233 -17.27 4.17 -9.29
CA VAL A 233 -15.89 4.02 -9.78
C VAL A 233 -15.40 5.34 -10.37
N LEU A 234 -14.25 5.82 -9.93
CA LEU A 234 -13.55 6.96 -10.53
C LEU A 234 -13.18 6.64 -11.97
N THR A 235 -13.83 7.28 -12.94
CA THR A 235 -13.69 6.95 -14.36
C THR A 235 -13.15 8.14 -15.15
N SER A 236 -12.16 7.87 -15.99
CA SER A 236 -11.53 8.89 -16.84
C SER A 236 -12.53 9.51 -17.83
N PRO A 237 -12.48 10.83 -18.06
CA PRO A 237 -13.29 11.51 -19.06
C PRO A 237 -13.03 11.01 -20.50
N ALA A 238 -11.87 10.42 -20.76
CA ALA A 238 -11.55 9.82 -22.04
C ALA A 238 -12.44 8.60 -22.36
N LEU A 239 -12.99 7.94 -21.33
CA LEU A 239 -13.84 6.76 -21.49
C LEU A 239 -15.33 7.11 -21.53
N VAL A 240 -15.79 8.05 -20.68
CA VAL A 240 -17.22 8.30 -20.46
C VAL A 240 -17.66 9.75 -20.78
N GLY A 241 -16.75 10.61 -21.19
CA GLY A 241 -16.98 12.04 -21.37
C GLY A 241 -16.83 12.83 -20.08
N ALA A 242 -16.67 14.16 -20.23
CA ALA A 242 -16.31 15.05 -19.10
C ALA A 242 -17.43 15.16 -18.05
N GLU A 243 -18.69 15.25 -18.46
CA GLU A 243 -19.84 15.41 -17.57
C GLU A 243 -20.04 14.17 -16.69
N GLU A 244 -20.06 13.00 -17.31
CA GLU A 244 -20.25 11.75 -16.58
C GLU A 244 -19.03 11.42 -15.69
N SER A 245 -17.80 11.67 -16.18
CA SER A 245 -16.60 11.53 -15.35
C SER A 245 -16.66 12.40 -14.10
N LYS A 246 -17.10 13.68 -14.25
CA LYS A 246 -17.28 14.59 -13.12
C LYS A 246 -18.33 14.07 -12.14
N ARG A 247 -19.47 13.60 -12.64
CA ARG A 247 -20.55 13.04 -11.81
C ARG A 247 -20.07 11.85 -10.98
N LEU A 248 -19.35 10.91 -11.61
CA LEU A 248 -18.79 9.75 -10.93
C LEU A 248 -17.72 10.14 -9.90
N PHE A 249 -16.89 11.12 -10.23
CA PHE A 249 -15.88 11.66 -9.34
C PHE A 249 -16.51 12.28 -8.09
N ASP A 250 -17.46 13.18 -8.27
CA ASP A 250 -18.18 13.85 -7.15
C ASP A 250 -18.88 12.81 -6.25
N ALA A 251 -19.51 11.80 -6.85
CA ALA A 251 -20.19 10.73 -6.11
C ALA A 251 -19.20 9.86 -5.33
N ALA A 252 -18.07 9.48 -5.93
CA ALA A 252 -17.04 8.69 -5.26
C ALA A 252 -16.41 9.46 -4.08
N TYR A 253 -16.09 10.73 -4.27
CA TYR A 253 -15.53 11.56 -3.19
C TYR A 253 -16.52 11.83 -2.07
N ALA A 254 -17.80 12.04 -2.39
CA ALA A 254 -18.84 12.19 -1.37
C ALA A 254 -18.96 10.91 -0.50
N GLU A 255 -18.95 9.75 -1.15
CA GLU A 255 -19.00 8.46 -0.45
C GLU A 255 -17.75 8.21 0.39
N HIS A 256 -16.56 8.51 -0.15
CA HIS A 256 -15.33 8.43 0.61
C HIS A 256 -15.33 9.35 1.84
N ALA A 257 -15.71 10.62 1.65
CA ALA A 257 -15.78 11.60 2.74
C ALA A 257 -16.76 11.16 3.84
N ARG A 258 -17.88 10.57 3.47
CA ARG A 258 -18.88 10.05 4.41
C ARG A 258 -18.27 8.93 5.27
N ARG A 259 -17.63 7.92 4.65
CA ARG A 259 -17.03 6.78 5.35
C ARG A 259 -15.82 7.22 6.17
N ALA A 260 -14.86 7.92 5.58
CA ALA A 260 -13.67 8.38 6.27
C ALA A 260 -14.00 9.36 7.41
N GLY A 261 -15.01 10.22 7.22
CA GLY A 261 -15.49 11.13 8.27
C GLY A 261 -16.11 10.40 9.45
N ALA A 262 -16.79 9.28 9.23
CA ALA A 262 -17.31 8.43 10.30
C ALA A 262 -16.19 7.72 11.08
N ALA A 263 -15.09 7.38 10.39
CA ALA A 263 -13.94 6.75 11.02
C ALA A 263 -13.04 7.74 11.78
N LEU A 264 -13.19 9.05 11.60
CA LEU A 264 -12.44 10.02 12.39
C LEU A 264 -13.02 10.14 13.80
N ARG A 265 -12.17 9.97 14.81
CA ARG A 265 -12.56 10.16 16.19
C ARG A 265 -12.86 11.63 16.45
N VAL A 266 -14.14 11.98 16.55
CA VAL A 266 -14.55 13.24 17.10
C VAL A 266 -14.43 13.11 18.60
N SER A 267 -13.53 13.85 19.22
CA SER A 267 -13.48 13.96 20.69
C SER A 267 -14.83 14.51 21.13
N GLY A 268 -15.79 13.61 21.36
CA GLY A 268 -17.07 13.91 21.97
C GLY A 268 -16.73 14.45 23.35
N GLY A 269 -17.03 15.71 23.61
CA GLY A 269 -16.78 16.36 24.86
C GLY A 269 -17.33 15.51 26.01
N ALA A 270 -16.45 14.88 26.75
CA ALA A 270 -16.72 14.56 28.12
C ALA A 270 -16.87 15.89 28.84
N ALA A 271 -18.12 16.35 28.91
CA ALA A 271 -18.49 17.45 29.80
C ALA A 271 -18.11 17.03 31.22
N GLY A 272 -17.19 17.73 31.86
CA GLY A 272 -17.02 17.70 33.30
C GLY A 272 -15.74 17.05 33.80
N GLY A 273 -14.61 17.68 33.55
CA GLY A 273 -13.44 17.58 34.45
C GLY A 273 -12.95 18.98 34.72
N GLU A 274 -13.17 19.47 35.96
CA GLU A 274 -12.66 20.73 36.44
C GLU A 274 -11.14 20.79 36.27
N PRO A 275 -10.57 21.96 35.92
CA PRO A 275 -9.13 22.12 35.91
C PRO A 275 -8.65 22.06 37.36
N ALA A 276 -7.85 21.04 37.69
CA ALA A 276 -7.05 21.05 38.90
C ALA A 276 -6.03 22.18 38.81
N GLY A 277 -6.08 23.10 39.76
CA GLY A 277 -5.23 24.27 39.91
C GLY A 277 -3.75 23.95 40.20
#